data_e5494daf21fa1ccbdf63cf96a2c3772e
#
_entry.id   e5494daf21fa1ccbdf63cf96a2c3772e
#
_cell.length_a   1.000
_cell.length_b   1.000
_cell.length_c   1.000
_cell.angle_alpha   90.00
_cell.angle_beta   90.00
_cell.angle_gamma   90.00
#
_symmetry.space_group_name_H-M   'P 1'
#
loop_
_entity.id
_entity.type
_entity.pdbx_description
1 polymer ?
#
loop_
_entity_poly.entity_id
_entity_poly.type
_entity_poly.pdbx_seq_one_letter_code
_entity_poly.pdbx_strand_id
1 'polypeptide(L)'
;MLISAVLLLAGAVSLRAADAKATYDKDCAKCHGKDGKGDTMMGKKLGVKDYTDAKVQDELKDADMTKAIKEGKKDDDKTKMKAFSDLSDDEVKALVAYIRAFKK
;
A
#
# COMPACT_ATOMS: atom_id res chain seq x y z
N MET A 1 25.89 32.29 16.87
CA MET A 1 25.42 32.11 16.75
C MET A 1 24.79 31.35 16.03
N LEU A 2 24.53 30.68 15.61
CA LEU A 2 24.01 30.16 14.93
C LEU A 2 23.39 29.09 14.82
N ILE A 3 22.99 28.60 14.72
CA ILE A 3 22.43 27.77 14.62
C ILE A 3 21.67 26.94 14.29
N SER A 4 21.26 26.46 13.81
CA SER A 4 20.79 25.72 13.55
C SER A 4 19.91 24.88 13.36
N ALA A 5 19.42 24.65 13.01
CA ALA A 5 18.34 24.18 12.94
C ALA A 5 18.07 23.18 12.05
N VAL A 6 18.46 22.44 11.68
CA VAL A 6 18.19 21.66 10.80
C VAL A 6 17.55 20.48 10.95
N LEU A 7 17.18 20.05 11.82
CA LEU A 7 16.70 18.92 12.04
C LEU A 7 15.44 18.46 11.78
N LEU A 8 14.58 19.01 11.28
CA LEU A 8 13.28 18.61 11.33
C LEU A 8 12.84 17.73 10.25
N LEU A 9 13.50 17.39 9.22
CA LEU A 9 12.91 16.73 8.13
C LEU A 9 12.86 15.24 8.27
N ALA A 10 13.69 14.65 9.00
CA ALA A 10 13.72 13.23 9.14
C ALA A 10 12.50 12.67 9.84
N GLY A 11 11.94 13.43 10.74
CA GLY A 11 10.77 12.96 11.47
C GLY A 11 9.52 12.82 10.61
N ALA A 12 9.37 13.69 9.64
CA ALA A 12 8.19 13.64 8.79
C ALA A 12 8.13 12.37 7.95
N VAL A 13 9.26 11.90 7.48
CA VAL A 13 9.31 10.67 6.68
C VAL A 13 8.95 9.47 7.54
N SER A 14 9.42 9.43 8.76
CA SER A 14 9.10 8.34 9.68
C SER A 14 7.62 8.30 10.01
N LEU A 15 6.99 9.46 10.18
CA LEU A 15 5.57 9.50 10.46
C LEU A 15 4.75 8.98 9.30
N ARG A 16 5.13 9.30 8.07
CA ARG A 16 4.41 8.77 6.90
C ARG A 16 4.51 7.27 6.80
N ALA A 17 5.68 6.72 7.08
CA ALA A 17 5.87 5.27 7.04
C ALA A 17 5.02 4.58 8.12
N ALA A 18 4.95 5.16 9.30
CA ALA A 18 4.14 4.61 10.37
C ALA A 18 2.66 4.68 10.03
N ASP A 19 2.21 5.78 9.41
CA ASP A 19 0.83 5.94 9.00
C ASP A 19 0.45 4.94 7.89
N ALA A 20 1.36 4.69 6.95
CA ALA A 20 1.12 3.73 5.89
C ALA A 20 0.95 2.32 6.45
N LYS A 21 1.80 1.95 7.42
CA LYS A 21 1.69 0.65 8.06
C LYS A 21 0.35 0.52 8.77
N ALA A 22 -0.05 1.53 9.53
CA ALA A 22 -1.31 1.50 10.25
C ALA A 22 -2.50 1.38 9.29
N THR A 23 -2.50 2.14 8.22
CA THR A 23 -3.55 2.09 7.21
C THR A 23 -3.58 0.74 6.52
N TYR A 24 -2.41 0.24 6.15
CA TYR A 24 -2.31 -1.07 5.49
C TYR A 24 -2.85 -2.17 6.41
N ASP A 25 -2.43 -2.19 7.66
CA ASP A 25 -2.84 -3.21 8.61
C ASP A 25 -4.36 -3.17 8.84
N LYS A 26 -4.93 -1.97 8.83
CA LYS A 26 -6.36 -1.83 9.09
C LYS A 26 -7.21 -2.12 7.86
N ASP A 27 -6.83 -1.62 6.71
CA ASP A 27 -7.69 -1.61 5.52
C ASP A 27 -7.28 -2.57 4.41
N CYS A 28 -6.07 -3.03 4.39
CA CYS A 28 -5.55 -3.82 3.28
C CYS A 28 -5.19 -5.25 3.66
N ALA A 29 -4.70 -5.44 4.87
CA ALA A 29 -4.17 -6.73 5.29
C ALA A 29 -5.21 -7.85 5.36
N LYS A 30 -6.48 -7.51 5.48
CA LYS A 30 -7.53 -8.52 5.52
C LYS A 30 -7.49 -9.42 4.27
N CYS A 31 -7.19 -8.85 3.13
CA CYS A 31 -7.06 -9.60 1.88
C CYS A 31 -5.59 -9.86 1.54
N HIS A 32 -4.77 -8.80 1.59
CA HIS A 32 -3.39 -8.89 1.13
C HIS A 32 -2.43 -9.52 2.15
N GLY A 33 -2.84 -9.63 3.42
CA GLY A 33 -2.01 -10.19 4.48
C GLY A 33 -1.05 -9.15 5.04
N LYS A 34 -0.72 -9.26 6.32
CA LYS A 34 0.24 -8.34 6.95
C LYS A 34 1.62 -8.46 6.33
N ASP A 35 1.93 -9.63 5.78
CA ASP A 35 3.21 -9.90 5.11
C ASP A 35 3.14 -9.67 3.60
N GLY A 36 2.00 -9.26 3.06
CA GLY A 36 1.83 -8.97 1.64
C GLY A 36 1.70 -10.19 0.74
N LYS A 37 1.59 -11.39 1.32
CA LYS A 37 1.55 -12.61 0.51
C LYS A 37 0.19 -12.94 -0.08
N GLY A 38 -0.85 -12.26 0.37
CA GLY A 38 -2.19 -12.58 -0.09
C GLY A 38 -2.70 -13.93 0.40
N ASP A 39 -2.06 -14.49 1.43
CA ASP A 39 -2.34 -15.83 1.89
C ASP A 39 -3.36 -15.78 3.02
N THR A 40 -4.43 -15.07 2.81
CA THR A 40 -5.57 -14.97 3.73
C THR A 40 -6.76 -15.66 3.09
N MET A 41 -7.78 -15.95 3.84
CA MET A 41 -8.98 -16.57 3.30
C MET A 41 -9.59 -15.69 2.19
N MET A 42 -9.74 -14.40 2.44
CA MET A 42 -10.28 -13.48 1.44
C MET A 42 -9.33 -13.28 0.27
N GLY A 43 -8.03 -13.21 0.53
CA GLY A 43 -7.04 -13.06 -0.51
C GLY A 43 -7.05 -14.21 -1.49
N LYS A 44 -7.16 -15.42 -0.98
CA LYS A 44 -7.24 -16.61 -1.84
C LYS A 44 -8.53 -16.62 -2.64
N LYS A 45 -9.62 -16.23 -2.01
CA LYS A 45 -10.92 -16.22 -2.68
C LYS A 45 -10.94 -15.19 -3.81
N LEU A 46 -10.33 -14.04 -3.61
CA LEU A 46 -10.30 -12.97 -4.60
C LEU A 46 -9.12 -13.04 -5.57
N GLY A 47 -8.18 -13.94 -5.34
CA GLY A 47 -7.04 -14.11 -6.23
C GLY A 47 -6.02 -12.98 -6.15
N VAL A 48 -5.80 -12.41 -4.96
CA VAL A 48 -4.82 -11.34 -4.82
C VAL A 48 -3.41 -11.90 -4.97
N LYS A 49 -2.50 -11.05 -5.43
CA LYS A 49 -1.15 -11.48 -5.73
C LYS A 49 -0.24 -11.45 -4.51
N ASP A 50 0.87 -12.16 -4.61
CA ASP A 50 1.89 -12.19 -3.56
C ASP A 50 2.88 -11.06 -3.81
N TYR A 51 2.85 -10.03 -2.99
CA TYR A 51 3.71 -8.87 -3.15
C TYR A 51 5.15 -9.09 -2.67
N THR A 52 5.45 -10.23 -2.07
CA THR A 52 6.84 -10.57 -1.75
C THR A 52 7.59 -11.10 -2.98
N ASP A 53 6.85 -11.48 -4.02
CA ASP A 53 7.43 -12.05 -5.23
C ASP A 53 7.98 -10.94 -6.11
N ALA A 54 9.27 -10.97 -6.40
CA ALA A 54 9.93 -9.96 -7.23
C ALA A 54 9.30 -9.84 -8.61
N LYS A 55 8.88 -10.94 -9.19
CA LYS A 55 8.26 -10.92 -10.52
C LYS A 55 6.94 -10.17 -10.50
N VAL A 56 6.15 -10.39 -9.47
CA VAL A 56 4.88 -9.67 -9.30
C VAL A 56 5.15 -8.18 -9.17
N GLN A 57 6.14 -7.81 -8.36
CA GLN A 57 6.50 -6.39 -8.17
C GLN A 57 6.96 -5.75 -9.47
N ASP A 58 7.73 -6.48 -10.27
CA ASP A 58 8.23 -5.95 -11.52
C ASP A 58 7.12 -5.71 -12.55
N GLU A 59 6.07 -6.49 -12.48
CA GLU A 59 4.94 -6.35 -13.39
C GLU A 59 3.96 -5.26 -12.97
N LEU A 60 3.98 -4.86 -11.69
CA LEU A 60 3.08 -3.84 -11.19
C LEU A 60 3.66 -2.45 -11.40
N LYS A 61 2.87 -1.55 -11.94
CA LYS A 61 3.27 -0.17 -12.11
C LYS A 61 2.69 0.67 -11.00
N ASP A 62 3.44 1.66 -10.55
CA ASP A 62 2.99 2.55 -9.48
C ASP A 62 1.67 3.24 -9.83
N ALA A 63 1.51 3.64 -11.08
CA ALA A 63 0.27 4.28 -11.52
C ALA A 63 -0.93 3.35 -11.39
N ASP A 64 -0.75 2.07 -11.69
CA ASP A 64 -1.82 1.08 -11.59
C ASP A 64 -2.16 0.78 -10.13
N MET A 65 -1.15 0.73 -9.28
CA MET A 65 -1.35 0.54 -7.85
C MET A 65 -2.10 1.72 -7.24
N THR A 66 -1.71 2.93 -7.63
CA THR A 66 -2.36 4.16 -7.19
C THR A 66 -3.83 4.17 -7.60
N LYS A 67 -4.10 3.82 -8.84
CA LYS A 67 -5.47 3.78 -9.36
C LYS A 67 -6.30 2.73 -8.62
N ALA A 68 -5.73 1.56 -8.37
CA ALA A 68 -6.44 0.49 -7.67
C ALA A 68 -6.81 0.91 -6.25
N ILE A 69 -5.92 1.60 -5.57
CA ILE A 69 -6.20 2.09 -4.21
C ILE A 69 -7.30 3.16 -4.23
N LYS A 70 -7.18 4.12 -5.12
CA LYS A 70 -8.14 5.23 -5.17
C LYS A 70 -9.49 4.85 -5.71
N GLU A 71 -9.53 4.02 -6.72
CA GLU A 71 -10.76 3.71 -7.45
C GLU A 71 -11.29 2.31 -7.21
N GLY A 72 -10.49 1.46 -6.62
CA GLY A 72 -10.86 0.05 -6.41
C GLY A 72 -10.71 -0.76 -7.68
N LYS A 73 -11.07 -2.01 -7.60
CA LYS A 73 -11.05 -2.92 -8.75
C LYS A 73 -12.35 -3.69 -8.83
N LYS A 74 -12.87 -3.81 -10.03
CA LYS A 74 -14.07 -4.58 -10.28
C LYS A 74 -13.79 -5.61 -11.36
N ASP A 75 -14.50 -6.73 -11.28
CA ASP A 75 -14.46 -7.74 -12.31
C ASP A 75 -15.92 -7.99 -12.65
N ASP A 76 -16.34 -7.58 -13.82
CA ASP A 76 -17.75 -7.51 -14.22
C ASP A 76 -18.46 -6.59 -13.23
N ASP A 77 -19.50 -7.04 -12.57
CA ASP A 77 -20.21 -6.22 -11.61
C ASP A 77 -19.76 -6.44 -10.17
N LYS A 78 -18.75 -7.28 -9.97
CA LYS A 78 -18.31 -7.61 -8.61
C LYS A 78 -17.12 -6.80 -8.20
N THR A 79 -17.19 -6.24 -7.00
CA THR A 79 -16.06 -5.49 -6.43
C THR A 79 -15.03 -6.47 -5.90
N LYS A 80 -13.82 -6.43 -6.46
CA LYS A 80 -12.71 -7.23 -5.97
C LYS A 80 -11.89 -6.46 -4.96
N MET A 81 -11.75 -5.19 -5.11
CA MET A 81 -11.07 -4.33 -4.17
C MET A 81 -11.88 -3.05 -4.08
N LYS A 82 -12.26 -2.65 -2.85
CA LYS A 82 -13.04 -1.45 -2.70
C LYS A 82 -12.16 -0.22 -2.86
N ALA A 83 -12.76 0.89 -3.23
CA ALA A 83 -12.05 2.15 -3.41
C ALA A 83 -11.79 2.82 -2.06
N PHE A 84 -10.62 3.45 -1.94
CA PHE A 84 -10.26 4.24 -0.77
C PHE A 84 -10.10 5.70 -1.21
N SER A 85 -11.19 6.27 -1.69
CA SER A 85 -11.16 7.60 -2.30
C SER A 85 -10.91 8.73 -1.30
N ASP A 86 -11.03 8.46 -0.02
CA ASP A 86 -10.77 9.46 1.02
C ASP A 86 -9.30 9.59 1.41
N LEU A 87 -8.43 8.75 0.88
CA LEU A 87 -7.00 8.87 1.15
C LEU A 87 -6.41 9.99 0.29
N SER A 88 -5.51 10.77 0.87
CA SER A 88 -4.80 11.81 0.12
C SER A 88 -3.78 11.20 -0.83
N ASP A 89 -3.31 11.99 -1.78
CA ASP A 89 -2.27 11.54 -2.70
C ASP A 89 -1.00 11.12 -1.97
N ASP A 90 -0.62 11.84 -0.92
CA ASP A 90 0.55 11.49 -0.13
C ASP A 90 0.36 10.18 0.62
N GLU A 91 -0.84 9.96 1.15
CA GLU A 91 -1.15 8.71 1.83
C GLU A 91 -1.09 7.53 0.85
N VAL A 92 -1.60 7.71 -0.35
CA VAL A 92 -1.54 6.67 -1.38
C VAL A 92 -0.11 6.38 -1.80
N LYS A 93 0.71 7.42 -1.98
CA LYS A 93 2.13 7.23 -2.29
C LYS A 93 2.85 6.45 -1.20
N ALA A 94 2.55 6.76 0.05
CA ALA A 94 3.16 6.04 1.16
C ALA A 94 2.73 4.58 1.20
N LEU A 95 1.48 4.30 0.85
CA LEU A 95 1.00 2.93 0.77
C LEU A 95 1.68 2.16 -0.37
N VAL A 96 1.85 2.78 -1.52
CA VAL A 96 2.55 2.15 -2.65
C VAL A 96 3.98 1.80 -2.23
N ALA A 97 4.67 2.72 -1.57
CA ALA A 97 6.02 2.47 -1.08
C ALA A 97 6.05 1.32 -0.07
N TYR A 98 5.05 1.27 0.82
CA TYR A 98 4.94 0.21 1.80
C TYR A 98 4.77 -1.15 1.13
N ILE A 99 3.91 -1.22 0.11
CA ILE A 99 3.69 -2.45 -0.64
C ILE A 99 4.95 -2.87 -1.40
N ARG A 100 5.67 -1.91 -1.98
CA ARG A 100 6.95 -2.19 -2.67
C ARG A 100 7.97 -2.81 -1.73
N ALA A 101 7.94 -2.44 -0.47
CA ALA A 101 8.90 -2.94 0.51
C ALA A 101 8.67 -4.40 0.90
N PHE A 102 7.56 -5.01 0.50
CA PHE A 102 7.37 -6.44 0.73
C PHE A 102 8.26 -7.31 -0.18
N LYS A 103 8.79 -6.76 -1.23
CA LYS A 103 9.60 -7.51 -2.19
C LYS A 103 10.78 -8.18 -1.50
N LYS A 104 10.96 -9.44 -1.75
CA LYS A 104 12.08 -10.22 -1.19
C LYS A 104 13.09 -10.61 -2.24
#